data_7ac6577a3f1ff12c02cfcf568b235133
#
_entry.id   7ac6577a3f1ff12c02cfcf568b235133
#
_cell.length_a   1.000
_cell.length_b   1.000
_cell.length_c   1.000
_cell.angle_alpha   90.00
_cell.angle_beta   90.00
_cell.angle_gamma   90.00
#
_symmetry.space_group_name_H-M   'P 1'
#
loop_
_entity.id
_entity.type
_entity.pdbx_description
1 polymer ?
#
loop_
_entity_poly.entity_id
_entity_poly.type
_entity_poly.pdbx_seq_one_letter_code
_entity_poly.pdbx_strand_id
1 'polypeptide(L)'
;MHGYRRLLSRDELGGRIERVVVLGHPTLSREAARLLSRADVEVIAVRKGGEELNLNHRTRAVAAVAVSPGAADREWLGAWMRASAEEVVDLSENAPDTEGLASTDFAARRDAVRAELDAVRRPLDRERLVDAVWRATWPHDRLVFGSSRLVRVADEVLGGKKVPVHSNRGLAGIDGTIATATGVAVASQASGAPGVTRVLLGDLAFLHDVGALLFPTDETEPRLQVIVGNDGGGTIFDGLEVAGSAPSAHLDRMFYTPHGVRLEHLALAYGWEYQRVTTRTALDQALTTPRGGRQIIEVPLPR
;
A
#
# COMPACT_ATOMS: atom_id res chain seq x y z
N MET A 1 -12.81 -4.55 -3.00
CA MET A 1 -13.66 -5.18 -1.97
C MET A 1 -12.86 -5.11 -0.69
N HIS A 2 -13.40 -4.41 0.32
CA HIS A 2 -12.74 -4.31 1.62
C HIS A 2 -12.78 -5.65 2.35
N GLY A 3 -11.77 -5.92 3.14
CA GLY A 3 -11.73 -7.08 4.02
C GLY A 3 -11.78 -8.43 3.32
N TYR A 4 -11.52 -8.52 2.00
CA TYR A 4 -11.66 -9.76 1.22
C TYR A 4 -10.92 -10.95 1.87
N ARG A 5 -9.80 -10.71 2.53
CA ARG A 5 -9.02 -11.75 3.22
C ARG A 5 -9.83 -12.39 4.34
N ARG A 6 -10.52 -11.58 5.16
CA ARG A 6 -11.42 -12.07 6.22
C ARG A 6 -12.65 -12.75 5.63
N LEU A 7 -13.21 -12.19 4.56
CA LEU A 7 -14.38 -12.77 3.87
C LEU A 7 -14.09 -14.14 3.27
N LEU A 8 -12.89 -14.33 2.71
CA LEU A 8 -12.45 -15.64 2.20
C LEU A 8 -12.35 -16.71 3.29
N SER A 9 -12.21 -16.32 4.56
CA SER A 9 -12.14 -17.23 5.70
C SER A 9 -13.51 -17.53 6.34
N ARG A 10 -14.58 -16.86 5.89
CA ARG A 10 -15.96 -17.09 6.37
C ARG A 10 -16.57 -18.27 5.62
N ASP A 11 -17.13 -19.26 6.34
CA ASP A 11 -17.72 -20.45 5.74
C ASP A 11 -18.91 -20.10 4.84
N GLU A 12 -19.72 -19.12 5.25
CA GLU A 12 -20.91 -18.67 4.52
C GLU A 12 -20.59 -17.89 3.22
N LEU A 13 -19.34 -17.43 3.06
CA LEU A 13 -18.85 -16.73 1.87
C LEU A 13 -17.71 -17.50 1.20
N GLY A 14 -16.49 -17.40 1.71
CA GLY A 14 -15.32 -18.06 1.14
C GLY A 14 -15.45 -19.57 1.10
N GLY A 15 -16.11 -20.18 2.09
CA GLY A 15 -16.39 -21.62 2.14
C GLY A 15 -17.29 -22.11 1.00
N ARG A 16 -18.18 -21.25 0.50
CA ARG A 16 -19.13 -21.58 -0.58
C ARG A 16 -18.61 -21.31 -1.98
N ILE A 17 -17.36 -20.88 -2.14
CA ILE A 17 -16.76 -20.65 -3.46
C ILE A 17 -16.52 -22.00 -4.12
N GLU A 18 -17.12 -22.22 -5.28
CA GLU A 18 -16.99 -23.42 -6.11
C GLU A 18 -16.07 -23.19 -7.32
N ARG A 19 -15.97 -21.92 -7.78
CA ARG A 19 -15.17 -21.57 -8.95
C ARG A 19 -14.47 -20.23 -8.77
N VAL A 20 -13.21 -20.17 -9.21
CA VAL A 20 -12.40 -18.93 -9.24
C VAL A 20 -11.83 -18.72 -10.63
N VAL A 21 -12.02 -17.52 -11.17
CA VAL A 21 -11.32 -17.05 -12.37
C VAL A 21 -10.20 -16.11 -11.94
N VAL A 22 -8.96 -16.49 -12.24
CA VAL A 22 -7.79 -15.72 -11.88
C VAL A 22 -7.32 -14.90 -13.08
N LEU A 23 -7.29 -13.58 -12.93
CA LEU A 23 -6.75 -12.63 -13.89
C LEU A 23 -5.46 -12.04 -13.30
N GLY A 24 -4.32 -12.48 -13.79
CA GLY A 24 -3.01 -12.12 -13.25
C GLY A 24 -2.43 -13.18 -12.31
N HIS A 25 -1.53 -12.76 -11.41
CA HIS A 25 -0.80 -13.67 -10.51
C HIS A 25 -0.93 -13.19 -9.06
N PRO A 26 -1.93 -13.63 -8.29
CA PRO A 26 -2.12 -13.23 -6.90
C PRO A 26 -1.06 -13.88 -6.01
N THR A 27 -0.18 -13.06 -5.44
CA THR A 27 0.95 -13.52 -4.60
C THR A 27 1.01 -12.84 -3.24
N LEU A 28 0.05 -11.99 -2.90
CA LEU A 28 0.15 -11.13 -1.72
C LEU A 28 -0.43 -11.76 -0.46
N SER A 29 -1.61 -12.42 -0.56
CA SER A 29 -2.32 -12.92 0.62
C SER A 29 -2.31 -14.45 0.71
N ARG A 30 -2.12 -14.96 1.94
CA ARG A 30 -2.19 -16.39 2.24
C ARG A 30 -3.60 -16.95 2.05
N GLU A 31 -4.63 -16.13 2.27
CA GLU A 31 -6.03 -16.49 2.14
C GLU A 31 -6.38 -16.77 0.66
N ALA A 32 -5.90 -15.93 -0.26
CA ALA A 32 -6.06 -16.19 -1.69
C ALA A 32 -5.30 -17.46 -2.11
N ALA A 33 -4.06 -17.64 -1.65
CA ALA A 33 -3.30 -18.87 -1.94
C ALA A 33 -4.00 -20.11 -1.38
N ARG A 34 -4.57 -20.04 -0.16
CA ARG A 34 -5.34 -21.13 0.44
C ARG A 34 -6.58 -21.47 -0.36
N LEU A 35 -7.35 -20.47 -0.81
CA LEU A 35 -8.50 -20.69 -1.70
C LEU A 35 -8.09 -21.39 -3.00
N LEU A 36 -7.01 -20.92 -3.64
CA LEU A 36 -6.52 -21.47 -4.89
C LEU A 36 -5.89 -22.88 -4.75
N SER A 37 -5.58 -23.30 -3.52
CA SER A 37 -5.07 -24.64 -3.21
C SER A 37 -6.18 -25.65 -2.89
N ARG A 38 -7.43 -25.22 -2.76
CA ARG A 38 -8.56 -26.10 -2.44
C ARG A 38 -8.83 -27.06 -3.58
N ALA A 39 -8.98 -28.36 -3.26
CA ALA A 39 -9.26 -29.41 -4.23
C ALA A 39 -10.70 -29.42 -4.74
N ASP A 40 -11.62 -28.83 -3.95
CA ASP A 40 -13.06 -28.72 -4.25
C ASP A 40 -13.42 -27.46 -5.07
N VAL A 41 -12.44 -26.57 -5.33
CA VAL A 41 -12.63 -25.35 -6.10
C VAL A 41 -12.10 -25.52 -7.52
N GLU A 42 -12.94 -25.23 -8.52
CA GLU A 42 -12.50 -25.12 -9.90
C GLU A 42 -11.69 -23.81 -10.09
N VAL A 43 -10.42 -23.91 -10.42
CA VAL A 43 -9.56 -22.74 -10.68
C VAL A 43 -9.30 -22.63 -12.18
N ILE A 44 -9.64 -21.47 -12.74
CA ILE A 44 -9.40 -21.11 -14.15
C ILE A 44 -8.43 -19.93 -14.16
N ALA A 45 -7.20 -20.11 -14.68
CA ALA A 45 -6.21 -19.06 -14.78
C ALA A 45 -6.11 -18.54 -16.22
N VAL A 46 -6.33 -17.23 -16.40
CA VAL A 46 -6.14 -16.58 -17.70
C VAL A 46 -4.67 -16.22 -17.85
N ARG A 47 -4.00 -16.88 -18.79
CA ARG A 47 -2.56 -16.72 -19.02
C ARG A 47 -2.25 -15.47 -19.83
N LYS A 48 -1.25 -14.72 -19.34
CA LYS A 48 -0.59 -13.64 -20.11
C LYS A 48 0.94 -13.75 -20.11
N GLY A 49 1.49 -14.92 -19.76
CA GLY A 49 2.92 -15.18 -19.57
C GLY A 49 3.29 -15.35 -18.09
N GLY A 50 4.54 -15.72 -17.81
CA GLY A 50 5.05 -15.99 -16.47
C GLY A 50 4.82 -17.44 -16.02
N GLU A 51 5.01 -17.68 -14.71
CA GLU A 51 4.88 -19.01 -14.12
C GLU A 51 3.42 -19.51 -14.12
N GLU A 52 3.27 -20.82 -14.13
CA GLU A 52 1.96 -21.46 -14.03
C GLU A 52 1.40 -21.35 -12.62
N LEU A 53 0.22 -20.74 -12.50
CA LEU A 53 -0.55 -20.81 -11.26
C LEU A 53 -1.29 -22.15 -11.21
N ASN A 54 -0.77 -23.10 -10.44
CA ASN A 54 -1.38 -24.43 -10.29
C ASN A 54 -1.26 -24.98 -8.87
N LEU A 55 -1.76 -24.23 -7.89
CA LEU A 55 -1.62 -24.55 -6.48
C LEU A 55 -2.41 -25.78 -6.05
N ASN A 56 -3.53 -26.09 -6.74
CA ASN A 56 -4.37 -27.26 -6.46
C ASN A 56 -4.11 -28.46 -7.40
N HIS A 57 -3.10 -28.38 -8.27
CA HIS A 57 -2.77 -29.37 -9.30
C HIS A 57 -3.89 -29.67 -10.30
N ARG A 58 -4.94 -28.83 -10.34
CA ARG A 58 -6.12 -28.95 -11.22
C ARG A 58 -6.48 -27.63 -11.90
N THR A 59 -5.64 -26.60 -11.79
CA THR A 59 -5.89 -25.32 -12.42
C THR A 59 -5.92 -25.44 -13.94
N ARG A 60 -7.01 -24.98 -14.54
CA ARG A 60 -7.15 -24.92 -15.99
C ARG A 60 -6.62 -23.59 -16.53
N ALA A 61 -5.55 -23.66 -17.29
CA ALA A 61 -4.99 -22.48 -17.96
C ALA A 61 -5.75 -22.22 -19.27
N VAL A 62 -6.17 -20.98 -19.49
CA VAL A 62 -6.91 -20.54 -20.69
C VAL A 62 -6.33 -19.22 -21.22
N ALA A 63 -6.50 -18.96 -22.51
CA ALA A 63 -6.07 -17.71 -23.13
C ALA A 63 -7.08 -16.55 -22.90
N ALA A 64 -8.36 -16.90 -22.80
CA ALA A 64 -9.44 -15.94 -22.60
C ALA A 64 -10.62 -16.59 -21.89
N VAL A 65 -11.46 -15.76 -21.25
CA VAL A 65 -12.72 -16.14 -20.63
C VAL A 65 -13.82 -15.28 -21.23
N ALA A 66 -14.90 -15.92 -21.65
CA ALA A 66 -16.13 -15.24 -22.03
C ALA A 66 -17.19 -15.48 -20.94
N VAL A 67 -17.86 -14.43 -20.54
CA VAL A 67 -18.99 -14.50 -19.60
C VAL A 67 -20.27 -14.57 -20.43
N SER A 68 -21.02 -15.67 -20.31
CA SER A 68 -22.33 -15.79 -20.95
C SER A 68 -23.31 -14.79 -20.33
N PRO A 69 -24.16 -14.13 -21.14
CA PRO A 69 -25.25 -13.34 -20.62
C PRO A 69 -26.23 -14.28 -19.92
N GLY A 70 -26.25 -14.28 -18.62
CA GLY A 70 -27.11 -15.07 -17.76
C GLY A 70 -27.59 -14.27 -16.56
N ALA A 71 -28.54 -14.80 -15.81
CA ALA A 71 -28.96 -14.19 -14.56
C ALA A 71 -27.80 -14.22 -13.56
N ALA A 72 -27.33 -13.03 -13.16
CA ALA A 72 -26.38 -12.94 -12.06
C ALA A 72 -27.05 -13.43 -10.77
N ASP A 73 -26.34 -14.21 -9.97
CA ASP A 73 -26.77 -14.52 -8.61
C ASP A 73 -26.69 -13.25 -7.75
N ARG A 74 -27.81 -12.52 -7.72
CA ARG A 74 -27.92 -11.24 -7.01
C ARG A 74 -27.86 -11.41 -5.51
N GLU A 75 -28.32 -12.54 -4.99
CA GLU A 75 -28.28 -12.84 -3.56
C GLU A 75 -26.82 -13.05 -3.12
N TRP A 76 -26.09 -13.87 -3.84
CA TRP A 76 -24.67 -14.12 -3.64
C TRP A 76 -23.84 -12.83 -3.73
N LEU A 77 -24.02 -12.05 -4.79
CA LEU A 77 -23.35 -10.76 -4.94
C LEU A 77 -23.70 -9.80 -3.80
N GLY A 78 -24.98 -9.73 -3.43
CA GLY A 78 -25.46 -8.90 -2.33
C GLY A 78 -24.86 -9.29 -0.98
N ALA A 79 -24.68 -10.58 -0.70
CA ALA A 79 -24.04 -11.06 0.51
C ALA A 79 -22.58 -10.59 0.60
N TRP A 80 -21.80 -10.74 -0.48
CA TRP A 80 -20.43 -10.23 -0.55
C TRP A 80 -20.34 -8.71 -0.40
N MET A 81 -21.25 -7.96 -1.02
CA MET A 81 -21.27 -6.51 -0.94
C MET A 81 -21.57 -6.02 0.49
N ARG A 82 -22.57 -6.62 1.16
CA ARG A 82 -22.90 -6.28 2.56
C ARG A 82 -21.72 -6.59 3.48
N ALA A 83 -21.20 -7.80 3.41
CA ALA A 83 -20.07 -8.21 4.23
C ALA A 83 -18.82 -7.34 3.98
N SER A 84 -18.57 -6.95 2.72
CA SER A 84 -17.47 -6.03 2.40
C SER A 84 -17.70 -4.61 2.95
N ALA A 85 -18.94 -4.15 3.02
CA ALA A 85 -19.26 -2.84 3.60
C ALA A 85 -19.03 -2.82 5.13
N GLU A 86 -19.24 -3.94 5.80
CA GLU A 86 -18.96 -4.10 7.25
C GLU A 86 -17.44 -4.07 7.55
N GLU A 87 -16.62 -4.43 6.58
CA GLU A 87 -15.16 -4.47 6.72
C GLU A 87 -14.46 -3.15 6.34
N VAL A 88 -15.21 -2.11 6.04
CA VAL A 88 -14.64 -0.79 5.73
C VAL A 88 -13.95 -0.24 6.97
N VAL A 89 -12.67 0.06 6.86
CA VAL A 89 -11.91 0.76 7.90
C VAL A 89 -12.07 2.26 7.66
N ASP A 90 -12.70 2.95 8.59
CA ASP A 90 -12.79 4.41 8.53
C ASP A 90 -11.53 5.03 9.13
N LEU A 91 -10.70 5.58 8.25
CA LEU A 91 -9.48 6.31 8.60
C LEU A 91 -9.65 7.82 8.48
N SER A 92 -10.88 8.30 8.31
CA SER A 92 -11.16 9.74 8.31
C SER A 92 -10.90 10.33 9.69
N GLU A 93 -10.42 11.57 9.70
CA GLU A 93 -10.35 12.31 10.96
C GLU A 93 -11.76 12.66 11.42
N ASN A 94 -11.95 12.66 12.71
CA ASN A 94 -13.23 13.10 13.29
C ASN A 94 -13.55 14.52 12.82
N ALA A 95 -14.81 14.78 12.50
CA ALA A 95 -15.23 16.14 12.20
C ALA A 95 -14.94 17.06 13.40
N PRO A 96 -14.51 18.30 13.15
CA PRO A 96 -14.29 19.27 14.23
C PRO A 96 -15.53 19.44 15.11
N ASP A 97 -15.32 19.50 16.41
CA ASP A 97 -16.39 19.84 17.36
C ASP A 97 -16.74 21.33 17.24
N THR A 98 -17.55 21.66 16.23
CA THR A 98 -17.94 23.04 15.93
C THR A 98 -18.78 23.67 17.06
N GLU A 99 -19.54 22.87 17.81
CA GLU A 99 -20.34 23.36 18.94
C GLU A 99 -19.44 23.69 20.13
N GLY A 100 -18.52 22.80 20.47
CA GLY A 100 -17.53 23.05 21.52
C GLY A 100 -16.62 24.24 21.20
N LEU A 101 -16.16 24.37 19.94
CA LEU A 101 -15.34 25.50 19.49
C LEU A 101 -16.09 26.84 19.56
N ALA A 102 -17.39 26.86 19.30
CA ALA A 102 -18.25 28.05 19.37
C ALA A 102 -18.81 28.31 20.78
N SER A 103 -18.57 27.42 21.74
CA SER A 103 -19.10 27.51 23.09
C SER A 103 -18.64 28.77 23.83
N THR A 104 -19.54 29.40 24.59
CA THR A 104 -19.23 30.49 25.51
C THR A 104 -18.64 29.99 26.83
N ASP A 105 -18.81 28.70 27.14
CA ASP A 105 -18.14 28.06 28.26
C ASP A 105 -16.68 27.84 27.98
N PHE A 106 -15.82 28.44 28.81
CA PHE A 106 -14.37 28.37 28.66
C PHE A 106 -13.83 26.91 28.70
N ALA A 107 -14.40 26.07 29.59
CA ALA A 107 -13.97 24.71 29.73
C ALA A 107 -14.29 23.88 28.47
N ALA A 108 -15.53 23.96 27.97
CA ALA A 108 -15.96 23.28 26.74
C ALA A 108 -15.12 23.72 25.53
N ARG A 109 -14.91 25.03 25.36
CA ARG A 109 -14.09 25.56 24.25
C ARG A 109 -12.63 25.14 24.35
N ARG A 110 -12.04 25.16 25.54
CA ARG A 110 -10.66 24.68 25.76
C ARG A 110 -10.53 23.20 25.40
N ASP A 111 -11.48 22.38 25.80
CA ASP A 111 -11.43 20.93 25.56
C ASP A 111 -11.61 20.61 24.06
N ALA A 112 -12.50 21.33 23.37
CA ALA A 112 -12.64 21.24 21.91
C ALA A 112 -11.35 21.65 21.17
N VAL A 113 -10.74 22.79 21.54
CA VAL A 113 -9.46 23.24 20.97
C VAL A 113 -8.35 22.21 21.22
N ARG A 114 -8.31 21.63 22.42
CA ARG A 114 -7.31 20.62 22.75
C ARG A 114 -7.51 19.36 21.91
N ALA A 115 -8.73 18.89 21.72
CA ALA A 115 -9.04 17.73 20.87
C ALA A 115 -8.59 17.96 19.42
N GLU A 116 -8.83 19.17 18.86
CA GLU A 116 -8.37 19.54 17.53
C GLU A 116 -6.82 19.54 17.42
N LEU A 117 -6.16 20.15 18.44
CA LEU A 117 -4.69 20.16 18.47
C LEU A 117 -4.10 18.74 18.56
N ASP A 118 -4.74 17.87 19.34
CA ASP A 118 -4.29 16.48 19.49
C ASP A 118 -4.52 15.70 18.19
N ALA A 119 -5.62 15.95 17.47
CA ALA A 119 -5.89 15.36 16.16
C ALA A 119 -4.82 15.77 15.12
N VAL A 120 -4.53 17.08 15.02
CA VAL A 120 -3.51 17.62 14.10
C VAL A 120 -2.11 17.11 14.43
N ARG A 121 -1.78 16.91 15.71
CA ARG A 121 -0.45 16.48 16.19
C ARG A 121 -0.30 14.97 16.27
N ARG A 122 -1.36 14.22 16.05
CA ARG A 122 -1.32 12.76 16.14
C ARG A 122 -0.22 12.19 15.24
N PRO A 123 0.67 11.35 15.78
CA PRO A 123 1.68 10.70 14.98
C PRO A 123 1.06 9.86 13.86
N LEU A 124 1.76 9.78 12.75
CA LEU A 124 1.37 8.91 11.65
C LEU A 124 1.62 7.44 12.02
N ASP A 125 0.65 6.62 11.71
CA ASP A 125 0.77 5.17 11.67
C ASP A 125 0.77 4.67 10.21
N ARG A 126 0.92 3.38 10.02
CA ARG A 126 0.99 2.76 8.68
C ARG A 126 -0.31 2.91 7.91
N GLU A 127 -1.43 2.79 8.59
CA GLU A 127 -2.77 2.88 7.97
C GLU A 127 -3.03 4.29 7.47
N ARG A 128 -2.75 5.31 8.30
CA ARG A 128 -2.89 6.72 7.90
C ARG A 128 -1.93 7.15 6.81
N LEU A 129 -0.69 6.63 6.84
CA LEU A 129 0.27 6.86 5.76
C LEU A 129 -0.26 6.33 4.43
N VAL A 130 -0.70 5.07 4.43
CA VAL A 130 -1.20 4.41 3.23
C VAL A 130 -2.46 5.11 2.70
N ASP A 131 -3.40 5.47 3.59
CA ASP A 131 -4.62 6.19 3.23
C ASP A 131 -4.31 7.58 2.64
N ALA A 132 -3.40 8.33 3.26
CA ALA A 132 -3.01 9.65 2.74
C ALA A 132 -2.45 9.57 1.32
N VAL A 133 -1.51 8.64 1.07
CA VAL A 133 -0.93 8.43 -0.26
C VAL A 133 -2.00 7.99 -1.27
N TRP A 134 -2.91 7.09 -0.85
CA TRP A 134 -4.01 6.65 -1.70
C TRP A 134 -4.95 7.78 -2.08
N ARG A 135 -5.38 8.59 -1.12
CA ARG A 135 -6.26 9.75 -1.36
C ARG A 135 -5.61 10.78 -2.27
N ALA A 136 -4.32 11.08 -2.06
CA ALA A 136 -3.56 12.04 -2.84
C ALA A 136 -3.24 11.57 -4.28
N THR A 137 -3.41 10.29 -4.60
CA THR A 137 -3.12 9.75 -5.93
C THR A 137 -4.34 9.87 -6.83
N TRP A 138 -4.27 10.67 -7.88
CA TRP A 138 -5.34 10.94 -8.84
C TRP A 138 -5.25 10.03 -10.07
N PRO A 139 -6.31 9.92 -10.92
CA PRO A 139 -6.30 9.06 -12.10
C PRO A 139 -5.17 9.35 -13.11
N HIS A 140 -4.64 10.57 -13.12
CA HIS A 140 -3.51 10.95 -13.97
C HIS A 140 -2.13 10.69 -13.32
N ASP A 141 -2.11 10.34 -12.05
CA ASP A 141 -0.90 9.92 -11.33
C ASP A 141 -0.60 8.44 -11.53
N ARG A 142 0.54 7.99 -11.01
CA ARG A 142 0.95 6.59 -10.91
C ARG A 142 1.34 6.29 -9.48
N LEU A 143 0.96 5.12 -8.99
CA LEU A 143 1.37 4.63 -7.68
C LEU A 143 2.14 3.33 -7.84
N VAL A 144 3.32 3.26 -7.22
CA VAL A 144 4.15 2.08 -7.18
C VAL A 144 4.26 1.60 -5.74
N PHE A 145 3.85 0.38 -5.46
CA PHE A 145 4.06 -0.25 -4.15
C PHE A 145 5.33 -1.09 -4.14
N GLY A 146 6.21 -0.81 -3.19
CA GLY A 146 7.32 -1.69 -2.88
C GLY A 146 6.89 -2.94 -2.13
N SER A 147 7.69 -4.00 -2.21
CA SER A 147 7.50 -5.24 -1.44
C SER A 147 7.85 -5.00 0.03
N SER A 148 6.93 -4.39 0.80
CA SER A 148 7.10 -4.02 2.20
C SER A 148 5.87 -4.35 3.03
N ARG A 149 5.89 -4.03 4.32
CA ARG A 149 4.71 -4.11 5.20
C ARG A 149 3.58 -3.21 4.69
N LEU A 150 3.92 -2.04 4.12
CA LEU A 150 2.94 -1.03 3.68
C LEU A 150 2.00 -1.53 2.57
N VAL A 151 2.47 -2.35 1.62
CA VAL A 151 1.57 -2.92 0.60
C VAL A 151 0.56 -3.90 1.21
N ARG A 152 0.90 -4.56 2.32
CA ARG A 152 -0.02 -5.44 3.05
C ARG A 152 -1.07 -4.65 3.82
N VAL A 153 -0.67 -3.54 4.42
CA VAL A 153 -1.60 -2.60 5.05
C VAL A 153 -2.54 -2.00 3.99
N ALA A 154 -2.00 -1.61 2.83
CA ALA A 154 -2.80 -1.12 1.70
C ALA A 154 -3.87 -2.14 1.25
N ASP A 155 -3.49 -3.41 1.13
CA ASP A 155 -4.38 -4.51 0.77
C ASP A 155 -5.50 -4.74 1.81
N GLU A 156 -5.26 -4.40 3.06
CA GLU A 156 -6.20 -4.57 4.15
C GLU A 156 -7.19 -3.40 4.29
N VAL A 157 -6.70 -2.16 4.18
CA VAL A 157 -7.49 -0.98 4.54
C VAL A 157 -8.04 -0.18 3.36
N LEU A 158 -7.43 -0.29 2.17
CA LEU A 158 -7.82 0.55 1.04
C LEU A 158 -9.03 0.01 0.28
N GLY A 159 -9.90 0.93 -0.11
CA GLY A 159 -10.96 0.66 -1.07
C GLY A 159 -10.51 0.73 -2.53
N GLY A 160 -11.37 0.26 -3.43
CA GLY A 160 -11.15 0.37 -4.86
C GLY A 160 -11.12 1.81 -5.35
N LYS A 161 -10.15 2.14 -6.20
CA LYS A 161 -10.03 3.46 -6.86
C LYS A 161 -9.51 3.25 -8.28
N LYS A 162 -10.00 4.06 -9.23
CA LYS A 162 -9.54 3.97 -10.62
C LYS A 162 -8.25 4.77 -10.79
N VAL A 163 -7.14 4.21 -10.33
CA VAL A 163 -5.79 4.76 -10.51
C VAL A 163 -4.85 3.66 -11.03
N PRO A 164 -3.86 3.99 -11.86
CA PRO A 164 -2.84 3.03 -12.26
C PRO A 164 -1.92 2.69 -11.07
N VAL A 165 -1.86 1.41 -10.73
CA VAL A 165 -1.01 0.88 -9.66
C VAL A 165 -0.03 -0.13 -10.23
N HIS A 166 1.23 -0.04 -9.84
CA HIS A 166 2.32 -0.91 -10.24
C HIS A 166 2.98 -1.54 -9.03
N SER A 167 3.56 -2.72 -9.21
CA SER A 167 4.32 -3.40 -8.16
C SER A 167 5.20 -4.49 -8.77
N ASN A 168 6.44 -4.62 -8.30
CA ASN A 168 7.34 -5.70 -8.66
C ASN A 168 6.96 -6.96 -7.91
N ARG A 169 6.03 -7.77 -8.45
CA ARG A 169 5.47 -8.94 -7.76
C ARG A 169 5.97 -10.29 -8.26
N GLY A 170 6.87 -10.34 -9.24
CA GLY A 170 7.43 -11.59 -9.73
C GLY A 170 8.07 -12.39 -8.59
N LEU A 171 9.31 -12.10 -8.24
CA LEU A 171 9.98 -12.69 -7.08
C LEU A 171 9.70 -11.95 -5.77
N ALA A 172 8.97 -10.82 -5.84
CA ALA A 172 8.64 -9.97 -4.70
C ALA A 172 9.86 -9.49 -3.89
N GLY A 173 11.00 -9.28 -4.56
CA GLY A 173 12.21 -8.70 -3.98
C GLY A 173 12.00 -7.26 -3.53
N ILE A 174 12.91 -6.78 -2.68
CA ILE A 174 12.94 -5.38 -2.21
C ILE A 174 13.89 -4.52 -3.03
N ASP A 175 14.52 -5.10 -4.03
CA ASP A 175 15.39 -4.47 -5.02
C ASP A 175 14.59 -3.95 -6.24
N GLY A 176 15.15 -2.99 -6.97
CA GLY A 176 14.64 -2.49 -8.24
C GLY A 176 13.31 -1.74 -8.18
N THR A 177 12.75 -1.43 -6.99
CA THR A 177 11.48 -0.72 -6.86
C THR A 177 11.58 0.73 -7.30
N ILE A 178 12.62 1.44 -6.86
CA ILE A 178 12.87 2.85 -7.21
C ILE A 178 13.23 2.95 -8.70
N ALA A 179 14.07 2.04 -9.19
CA ALA A 179 14.43 1.97 -10.61
C ALA A 179 13.19 1.78 -11.50
N THR A 180 12.33 0.82 -11.14
CA THR A 180 11.04 0.59 -11.84
C THR A 180 10.15 1.83 -11.81
N ALA A 181 10.03 2.48 -10.67
CA ALA A 181 9.21 3.67 -10.52
C ALA A 181 9.75 4.86 -11.33
N THR A 182 11.07 5.00 -11.42
CA THR A 182 11.72 5.97 -12.30
C THR A 182 11.36 5.72 -13.77
N GLY A 183 11.42 4.47 -14.23
CA GLY A 183 10.97 4.10 -15.57
C GLY A 183 9.50 4.37 -15.82
N VAL A 184 8.63 4.07 -14.85
CA VAL A 184 7.19 4.39 -14.90
C VAL A 184 6.97 5.91 -14.97
N ALA A 185 7.73 6.69 -14.19
CA ALA A 185 7.63 8.15 -14.18
C ALA A 185 8.03 8.74 -15.52
N VAL A 186 9.19 8.36 -16.03
CA VAL A 186 9.69 8.82 -17.34
C VAL A 186 8.70 8.47 -18.45
N ALA A 187 8.26 7.21 -18.52
CA ALA A 187 7.33 6.77 -19.56
C ALA A 187 5.96 7.43 -19.47
N SER A 188 5.39 7.56 -18.26
CA SER A 188 4.05 8.14 -18.08
C SER A 188 4.00 9.65 -18.22
N GLN A 189 5.13 10.34 -18.11
CA GLN A 189 5.27 11.79 -18.24
C GLN A 189 5.92 12.21 -19.55
N ALA A 190 6.18 11.26 -20.43
CA ALA A 190 6.70 11.55 -21.78
C ALA A 190 5.81 12.58 -22.48
N SER A 191 6.42 13.45 -23.27
CA SER A 191 5.73 14.53 -23.99
C SER A 191 4.99 15.53 -23.10
N GLY A 192 5.39 15.68 -21.83
CA GLY A 192 4.81 16.64 -20.90
C GLY A 192 3.45 16.22 -20.31
N ALA A 193 3.11 14.93 -20.35
CA ALA A 193 1.87 14.43 -19.74
C ALA A 193 1.80 14.78 -18.22
N PRO A 194 0.61 15.16 -17.71
CA PRO A 194 0.44 15.55 -16.31
C PRO A 194 0.56 14.34 -15.37
N GLY A 195 0.69 14.62 -14.08
CA GLY A 195 0.70 13.64 -13.01
C GLY A 195 2.05 13.49 -12.34
N VAL A 196 2.02 12.84 -11.19
CA VAL A 196 3.17 12.50 -10.36
C VAL A 196 3.23 10.99 -10.22
N THR A 197 4.42 10.42 -10.28
CA THR A 197 4.61 9.03 -9.87
C THR A 197 5.01 8.99 -8.40
N ARG A 198 4.23 8.27 -7.59
CA ARG A 198 4.50 8.05 -6.18
C ARG A 198 4.97 6.64 -5.93
N VAL A 199 6.00 6.49 -5.12
CA VAL A 199 6.48 5.18 -4.65
C VAL A 199 6.23 5.10 -3.16
N LEU A 200 5.57 4.05 -2.69
CA LEU A 200 5.37 3.80 -1.27
C LEU A 200 6.07 2.50 -0.88
N LEU A 201 7.09 2.62 -0.02
CA LEU A 201 7.91 1.49 0.40
C LEU A 201 8.41 1.67 1.84
N GLY A 202 8.94 0.61 2.42
CA GLY A 202 9.63 0.64 3.72
C GLY A 202 11.09 1.07 3.58
N ASP A 203 11.70 1.39 4.71
CA ASP A 203 13.09 1.83 4.84
C ASP A 203 14.11 0.80 4.31
N LEU A 204 13.98 -0.47 4.66
CA LEU A 204 14.90 -1.51 4.15
C LEU A 204 14.77 -1.68 2.63
N ALA A 205 13.57 -1.60 2.07
CA ALA A 205 13.37 -1.65 0.63
C ALA A 205 13.98 -0.42 -0.07
N PHE A 206 13.90 0.76 0.55
CA PHE A 206 14.56 1.97 0.09
C PHE A 206 16.09 1.82 0.11
N LEU A 207 16.64 1.36 1.22
CA LEU A 207 18.09 1.20 1.38
C LEU A 207 18.66 0.12 0.44
N HIS A 208 17.89 -0.92 0.16
CA HIS A 208 18.30 -2.00 -0.75
C HIS A 208 18.41 -1.55 -2.22
N ASP A 209 17.65 -0.52 -2.59
CA ASP A 209 17.62 0.02 -3.95
C ASP A 209 18.18 1.48 -4.02
N VAL A 210 18.97 1.88 -3.04
CA VAL A 210 19.47 3.26 -2.93
C VAL A 210 20.28 3.72 -4.13
N GLY A 211 20.99 2.80 -4.82
CA GLY A 211 21.71 3.10 -6.03
C GLY A 211 20.84 3.60 -7.19
N ALA A 212 19.54 3.26 -7.18
CA ALA A 212 18.57 3.74 -8.16
C ALA A 212 18.17 5.22 -7.98
N LEU A 213 18.65 5.89 -6.92
CA LEU A 213 18.53 7.34 -6.78
C LEU A 213 19.43 8.10 -7.76
N LEU A 214 20.45 7.44 -8.33
CA LEU A 214 21.28 8.04 -9.35
C LEU A 214 20.43 8.29 -10.61
N PHE A 215 20.44 9.54 -11.08
CA PHE A 215 19.73 9.94 -12.30
C PHE A 215 20.68 10.67 -13.25
N PRO A 216 20.65 10.37 -14.54
CA PRO A 216 21.52 11.02 -15.51
C PRO A 216 21.28 12.53 -15.57
N THR A 217 22.36 13.33 -15.66
CA THR A 217 22.30 14.79 -15.66
C THR A 217 21.82 15.39 -16.99
N ASP A 218 21.85 14.61 -18.05
CA ASP A 218 21.44 14.98 -19.41
C ASP A 218 20.00 14.57 -19.74
N GLU A 219 19.30 13.93 -18.81
CA GLU A 219 17.91 13.55 -18.96
C GLU A 219 16.95 14.51 -18.25
N THR A 220 15.72 14.62 -18.76
CA THR A 220 14.68 15.42 -18.12
C THR A 220 14.19 14.73 -16.84
N GLU A 221 14.32 15.42 -15.71
CA GLU A 221 13.85 14.90 -14.41
C GLU A 221 12.34 14.66 -14.41
N PRO A 222 11.89 13.46 -14.03
CA PRO A 222 10.48 13.20 -13.84
C PRO A 222 9.98 13.76 -12.49
N ARG A 223 8.66 13.99 -12.41
CA ARG A 223 8.00 14.25 -11.13
C ARG A 223 7.81 12.94 -10.38
N LEU A 224 8.71 12.67 -9.43
CA LEU A 224 8.78 11.41 -8.70
C LEU A 224 8.88 11.66 -7.20
N GLN A 225 7.92 11.16 -6.42
CA GLN A 225 7.93 11.18 -4.97
C GLN A 225 8.17 9.78 -4.42
N VAL A 226 9.27 9.58 -3.70
CA VAL A 226 9.56 8.35 -2.97
C VAL A 226 9.18 8.55 -1.51
N ILE A 227 8.08 7.93 -1.10
CA ILE A 227 7.52 8.00 0.24
C ILE A 227 8.02 6.78 1.02
N VAL A 228 8.83 7.02 2.03
CA VAL A 228 9.47 5.98 2.84
C VAL A 228 8.82 5.93 4.22
N GLY A 229 8.09 4.88 4.51
CA GLY A 229 7.67 4.57 5.87
C GLY A 229 8.85 3.95 6.62
N ASN A 230 9.45 4.75 7.52
CA ASN A 230 10.65 4.38 8.24
C ASN A 230 10.31 3.95 9.67
N ASP A 231 10.29 2.65 9.91
CA ASP A 231 10.10 2.04 11.24
C ASP A 231 11.39 1.44 11.82
N GLY A 232 12.53 1.75 11.18
CA GLY A 232 13.86 1.41 11.66
C GLY A 232 14.23 -0.06 11.46
N GLY A 233 13.63 -0.75 10.48
CA GLY A 233 14.00 -2.13 10.16
C GLY A 233 12.91 -2.98 9.55
N GLY A 234 13.09 -4.31 9.63
CA GLY A 234 12.23 -5.30 8.98
C GLY A 234 10.97 -5.68 9.77
N THR A 235 10.17 -4.74 10.23
CA THR A 235 8.95 -5.00 11.03
C THR A 235 7.87 -5.79 10.27
N ILE A 236 8.04 -6.02 8.99
CA ILE A 236 7.20 -6.93 8.19
C ILE A 236 7.16 -8.35 8.81
N PHE A 237 8.21 -8.73 9.52
CA PHE A 237 8.34 -10.05 10.12
C PHE A 237 7.55 -10.22 11.42
N ASP A 238 6.94 -9.16 11.97
CA ASP A 238 6.00 -9.23 13.11
C ASP A 238 4.81 -10.15 12.83
N GLY A 239 4.43 -10.28 11.56
CA GLY A 239 3.36 -11.17 11.12
C GLY A 239 3.76 -12.65 10.99
N LEU A 240 4.99 -13.02 11.34
CA LEU A 240 5.43 -14.41 11.34
C LEU A 240 5.22 -15.06 12.71
N GLU A 241 4.96 -16.34 12.73
CA GLU A 241 4.74 -17.13 13.94
C GLU A 241 5.95 -17.08 14.88
N VAL A 242 7.17 -16.96 14.33
CA VAL A 242 8.41 -16.84 15.08
C VAL A 242 8.48 -15.55 15.90
N ALA A 243 7.80 -14.49 15.48
CA ALA A 243 7.80 -13.21 16.22
C ALA A 243 7.16 -13.35 17.62
N GLY A 244 6.20 -14.27 17.78
CA GLY A 244 5.56 -14.56 19.07
C GLY A 244 6.33 -15.54 19.97
N SER A 245 7.34 -16.22 19.45
CA SER A 245 8.02 -17.31 20.17
C SER A 245 9.52 -17.09 20.39
N ALA A 246 10.19 -16.31 19.55
CA ALA A 246 11.62 -16.07 19.65
C ALA A 246 11.95 -14.87 20.57
N PRO A 247 13.10 -14.91 21.30
CA PRO A 247 13.58 -13.76 22.06
C PRO A 247 13.82 -12.55 21.18
N SER A 248 13.46 -11.34 21.66
CA SER A 248 13.56 -10.08 20.91
C SER A 248 14.96 -9.82 20.33
N ALA A 249 16.02 -10.13 21.09
CA ALA A 249 17.39 -9.95 20.61
C ALA A 249 17.72 -10.84 19.39
N HIS A 250 17.12 -12.01 19.27
CA HIS A 250 17.27 -12.88 18.10
C HIS A 250 16.46 -12.35 16.91
N LEU A 251 15.24 -11.85 17.17
CA LEU A 251 14.43 -11.21 16.14
C LEU A 251 15.13 -9.97 15.57
N ASP A 252 15.69 -9.12 16.43
CA ASP A 252 16.46 -7.95 16.01
C ASP A 252 17.63 -8.34 15.10
N ARG A 253 18.40 -9.34 15.50
CA ARG A 253 19.58 -9.75 14.76
C ARG A 253 19.27 -10.44 13.43
N MET A 254 18.26 -11.33 13.41
CA MET A 254 18.03 -12.26 12.30
C MET A 254 16.99 -11.77 11.30
N PHE A 255 16.04 -10.94 11.75
CA PHE A 255 14.88 -10.53 10.95
C PHE A 255 14.79 -9.01 10.81
N TYR A 256 14.82 -8.27 11.91
CA TYR A 256 14.51 -6.84 11.86
C TYR A 256 15.67 -6.00 11.33
N THR A 257 16.91 -6.45 11.48
CA THR A 257 18.09 -5.72 11.01
C THR A 257 17.98 -4.21 11.25
N PRO A 258 17.84 -3.79 12.54
CA PRO A 258 17.64 -2.38 12.87
C PRO A 258 18.81 -1.52 12.39
N HIS A 259 18.51 -0.33 11.91
CA HIS A 259 19.53 0.58 11.38
C HIS A 259 19.34 2.02 11.86
N GLY A 260 20.42 2.80 11.81
CA GLY A 260 20.43 4.22 12.12
C GLY A 260 20.77 5.09 10.90
N VAL A 261 20.46 4.63 9.69
CA VAL A 261 20.78 5.36 8.45
C VAL A 261 19.93 6.62 8.37
N ARG A 262 20.56 7.75 8.08
CA ARG A 262 19.90 9.03 7.88
C ARG A 262 19.59 9.22 6.40
N LEU A 263 18.31 9.08 6.05
CA LEU A 263 17.85 9.16 4.66
C LEU A 263 18.07 10.55 4.06
N GLU A 264 18.05 11.59 4.86
CA GLU A 264 18.39 12.96 4.46
C GLU A 264 19.76 13.05 3.81
N HIS A 265 20.78 12.40 4.39
CA HIS A 265 22.14 12.42 3.83
C HIS A 265 22.23 11.67 2.50
N LEU A 266 21.45 10.61 2.33
CA LEU A 266 21.35 9.90 1.05
C LEU A 266 20.66 10.76 0.00
N ALA A 267 19.55 11.40 0.35
CA ALA A 267 18.86 12.31 -0.55
C ALA A 267 19.79 13.42 -1.06
N LEU A 268 20.51 14.08 -0.15
CA LEU A 268 21.47 15.13 -0.48
C LEU A 268 22.61 14.63 -1.37
N ALA A 269 23.16 13.45 -1.09
CA ALA A 269 24.26 12.85 -1.87
C ALA A 269 23.88 12.57 -3.32
N TYR A 270 22.61 12.23 -3.59
CA TYR A 270 22.07 11.96 -4.91
C TYR A 270 21.34 13.15 -5.56
N GLY A 271 21.32 14.33 -4.90
CA GLY A 271 20.68 15.53 -5.43
C GLY A 271 19.15 15.49 -5.42
N TRP A 272 18.54 14.73 -4.50
CA TRP A 272 17.10 14.70 -4.30
C TRP A 272 16.66 15.69 -3.25
N GLU A 273 15.47 16.29 -3.44
CA GLU A 273 14.82 17.02 -2.37
C GLU A 273 14.40 16.06 -1.26
N TYR A 274 14.51 16.51 -0.01
CA TYR A 274 14.15 15.71 1.14
C TYR A 274 13.20 16.46 2.08
N GLN A 275 12.21 15.72 2.58
CA GLN A 275 11.32 16.21 3.61
C GLN A 275 11.00 15.09 4.61
N ARG A 276 11.17 15.37 5.91
CA ARG A 276 10.72 14.49 6.98
C ARG A 276 9.39 14.98 7.52
N VAL A 277 8.35 14.14 7.49
CA VAL A 277 6.99 14.48 7.94
C VAL A 277 6.54 13.57 9.07
N THR A 278 5.96 14.14 10.11
CA THR A 278 5.58 13.40 11.33
C THR A 278 4.10 13.52 11.66
N THR A 279 3.36 14.38 10.95
CA THR A 279 1.92 14.60 11.17
C THR A 279 1.13 14.44 9.87
N ARG A 280 -0.17 14.15 10.01
CA ARG A 280 -1.05 14.01 8.84
C ARG A 280 -1.08 15.27 7.99
N THR A 281 -1.22 16.44 8.61
CA THR A 281 -1.26 17.70 7.88
C THR A 281 0.02 17.97 7.08
N ALA A 282 1.18 17.70 7.66
CA ALA A 282 2.46 17.85 6.96
C ALA A 282 2.59 16.86 5.80
N LEU A 283 2.08 15.64 5.97
CA LEU A 283 2.06 14.64 4.90
C LEU A 283 1.12 15.05 3.76
N ASP A 284 -0.11 15.46 4.06
CA ASP A 284 -1.07 15.90 3.06
C ASP A 284 -0.54 17.11 2.29
N GLN A 285 0.12 18.05 2.96
CA GLN A 285 0.78 19.18 2.32
C GLN A 285 1.92 18.74 1.40
N ALA A 286 2.79 17.84 1.84
CA ALA A 286 3.89 17.32 1.03
C ALA A 286 3.39 16.57 -0.22
N LEU A 287 2.28 15.83 -0.10
CA LEU A 287 1.68 15.08 -1.21
C LEU A 287 0.92 15.95 -2.21
N THR A 288 0.30 17.05 -1.75
CA THR A 288 -0.55 17.92 -2.59
C THR A 288 0.19 19.13 -3.17
N THR A 289 1.36 19.45 -2.62
CA THR A 289 2.21 20.52 -3.15
C THR A 289 3.52 19.91 -3.65
N PRO A 290 3.49 19.11 -4.71
CA PRO A 290 4.69 18.49 -5.22
C PRO A 290 5.61 19.58 -5.74
N ARG A 291 6.81 19.65 -5.20
CA ARG A 291 7.90 20.43 -5.77
C ARG A 291 8.31 19.76 -7.08
N GLY A 292 8.78 20.51 -8.04
CA GLY A 292 9.23 19.94 -9.30
C GLY A 292 10.39 18.96 -9.08
N GLY A 293 10.49 17.92 -9.93
CA GLY A 293 11.62 16.99 -9.89
C GLY A 293 11.42 15.79 -8.96
N ARG A 294 12.50 15.38 -8.31
CA ARG A 294 12.60 14.14 -7.51
C ARG A 294 12.62 14.46 -6.03
N GLN A 295 11.75 13.84 -5.26
CA GLN A 295 11.57 14.12 -3.83
C GLN A 295 11.52 12.83 -3.02
N ILE A 296 12.20 12.81 -1.87
CA ILE A 296 12.09 11.79 -0.84
C ILE A 296 11.29 12.37 0.33
N ILE A 297 10.20 11.70 0.69
CA ILE A 297 9.36 12.02 1.85
C ILE A 297 9.53 10.89 2.87
N GLU A 298 10.25 11.17 3.95
CA GLU A 298 10.41 10.22 5.06
C GLU A 298 9.30 10.41 6.08
N VAL A 299 8.62 9.31 6.40
CA VAL A 299 7.58 9.24 7.43
C VAL A 299 8.05 8.29 8.52
N PRO A 300 8.48 8.80 9.67
CA PRO A 300 8.78 7.97 10.82
C PRO A 300 7.52 7.23 11.30
N LEU A 301 7.65 5.94 11.47
CA LEU A 301 6.57 5.07 11.92
C LEU A 301 6.94 4.37 13.23
N PRO A 302 5.96 4.03 14.07
CA PRO A 302 6.23 3.21 15.23
C PRO A 302 6.69 1.81 14.79
N ARG A 303 7.60 1.27 15.57
CA ARG A 303 8.08 -0.10 15.41
C ARG A 303 7.03 -1.13 15.85
#